data_10c5a8b2cbb5fe12926fa1f939f38b2d
#
_entry.id   10c5a8b2cbb5fe12926fa1f939f38b2d
#
_cell.length_a   1.000
_cell.length_b   1.000
_cell.length_c   1.000
_cell.angle_alpha   90.00
_cell.angle_beta   90.00
_cell.angle_gamma   90.00
#
_symmetry.space_group_name_H-M   'P 1'
#
loop_
_entity.id
_entity.type
_entity.pdbx_description
1 polymer ?
#
loop_
_entity_poly.entity_id
_entity_poly.type
_entity_poly.pdbx_seq_one_letter_code
_entity_poly.pdbx_strand_id
1 'polypeptide(L)'
;MAENKPNKAPDRFIRLLDKAMKEHPEKPSLNEIARRADLSPAYLSFLLNGKRNVPSNDAIARLAKVLNIHAEELFQAAARPDDQALEFFRKEEAGPILRSLADVPASKLGAVHKLIERFTRKGRSKAK
;
A
#
# COMPACT_ATOMS: atom_id res chain seq x y z
N MET A 1 -3.39 20.53 18.00
CA MET A 1 -3.40 20.26 17.80
C MET A 1 -3.57 19.47 17.37
N ALA A 2 -3.90 19.38 17.21
CA ALA A 2 -4.22 18.60 16.92
C ALA A 2 -3.93 17.97 16.23
N GLU A 3 -3.66 18.28 15.86
CA GLU A 3 -3.37 17.80 15.14
C GLU A 3 -2.98 16.72 15.24
N ASN A 4 -2.89 16.26 15.74
CA ASN A 4 -2.60 15.19 15.93
C ASN A 4 -3.25 14.20 15.34
N LYS A 5 -3.71 14.23 14.34
CA LYS A 5 -4.22 13.35 13.65
C LYS A 5 -3.36 12.64 12.79
N PRO A 6 -2.10 12.55 12.84
CA PRO A 6 -1.25 11.80 11.96
C PRO A 6 -1.46 10.33 12.04
N ASN A 7 -2.21 9.90 13.01
CA ASN A 7 -2.41 8.47 13.13
C ASN A 7 -3.63 7.93 12.44
N LYS A 8 -4.35 8.79 11.74
CA LYS A 8 -5.53 8.32 11.06
C LYS A 8 -5.21 7.89 9.65
N ALA A 9 -5.89 6.88 9.16
CA ALA A 9 -5.69 6.43 7.80
C ALA A 9 -6.13 7.51 6.81
N PRO A 10 -5.40 7.66 5.70
CA PRO A 10 -5.81 8.64 4.69
C PRO A 10 -7.14 8.27 4.07
N ASP A 11 -7.88 9.28 3.65
CA ASP A 11 -9.16 9.05 3.01
C ASP A 11 -9.07 8.13 1.81
N ARG A 12 -8.02 8.27 1.00
CA ARG A 12 -7.91 7.44 -0.17
C ARG A 12 -7.72 5.96 0.18
N PHE A 13 -7.05 5.68 1.30
CA PHE A 13 -6.89 4.32 1.75
C PHE A 13 -8.25 3.73 2.14
N ILE A 14 -9.02 4.52 2.87
CA ILE A 14 -10.33 4.08 3.32
C ILE A 14 -11.26 3.88 2.12
N ARG A 15 -11.24 4.80 1.17
CA ARG A 15 -12.07 4.67 -0.01
C ARG A 15 -11.70 3.47 -0.86
N LEU A 16 -10.41 3.17 -0.96
CA LEU A 16 -9.99 2.02 -1.71
C LEU A 16 -10.48 0.74 -1.05
N LEU A 17 -10.38 0.67 0.28
CA LEU A 17 -10.91 -0.49 1.00
C LEU A 17 -12.40 -0.65 0.78
N ASP A 18 -13.13 0.44 0.92
CA ASP A 18 -14.57 0.41 0.77
C ASP A 18 -14.97 -0.01 -0.63
N LYS A 19 -14.30 0.54 -1.62
CA LYS A 19 -14.58 0.21 -2.99
C LYS A 19 -14.30 -1.27 -3.26
N ALA A 20 -13.17 -1.76 -2.77
CA ALA A 20 -12.81 -3.16 -2.98
C ALA A 20 -13.81 -4.09 -2.32
N MET A 21 -14.32 -3.69 -1.16
CA MET A 21 -15.32 -4.50 -0.49
C MET A 21 -16.61 -4.57 -1.30
N LYS A 22 -17.01 -3.43 -1.85
CA LYS A 22 -18.24 -3.38 -2.63
C LYS A 22 -18.12 -4.10 -3.96
N GLU A 23 -16.93 -4.11 -4.52
CA GLU A 23 -16.71 -4.74 -5.82
C GLU A 23 -16.33 -6.20 -5.72
N HIS A 24 -16.16 -6.71 -4.52
CA HIS A 24 -15.80 -8.12 -4.35
C HIS A 24 -16.93 -8.99 -4.89
N PRO A 25 -16.62 -10.00 -5.71
CA PRO A 25 -17.66 -10.83 -6.29
C PRO A 25 -18.57 -11.49 -5.28
N GLU A 26 -18.04 -11.89 -4.16
CA GLU A 26 -18.81 -12.57 -3.13
C GLU A 26 -19.44 -11.63 -2.13
N LYS A 27 -19.09 -10.36 -2.21
CA LYS A 27 -19.61 -9.36 -1.28
C LYS A 27 -19.59 -9.81 0.17
N PRO A 28 -18.41 -10.19 0.68
CA PRO A 28 -18.33 -10.67 2.05
C PRO A 28 -18.66 -9.56 3.04
N SER A 29 -19.15 -9.96 4.20
CA SER A 29 -19.46 -8.98 5.24
C SER A 29 -18.19 -8.45 5.84
N LEU A 30 -18.33 -7.35 6.57
CA LEU A 30 -17.20 -6.77 7.27
C LEU A 30 -16.57 -7.79 8.23
N ASN A 31 -17.41 -8.53 8.93
CA ASN A 31 -16.90 -9.54 9.86
C ASN A 31 -16.11 -10.63 9.14
N GLU A 32 -16.59 -11.02 7.98
CA GLU A 32 -15.90 -12.05 7.21
C GLU A 32 -14.56 -11.56 6.70
N ILE A 33 -14.52 -10.33 6.23
CA ILE A 33 -13.27 -9.76 5.76
C ILE A 33 -12.27 -9.65 6.89
N ALA A 34 -12.73 -9.16 8.04
CA ALA A 34 -11.85 -9.02 9.20
C ALA A 34 -11.30 -10.37 9.60
N ARG A 35 -12.16 -11.38 9.64
CA ARG A 35 -11.73 -12.70 10.03
C ARG A 35 -10.66 -13.25 9.08
N ARG A 36 -10.90 -13.10 7.78
CA ARG A 36 -9.96 -13.60 6.79
C ARG A 36 -8.63 -12.85 6.82
N ALA A 37 -8.67 -11.58 7.18
CA ALA A 37 -7.46 -10.77 7.26
C ALA A 37 -6.83 -10.81 8.64
N ASP A 38 -7.40 -11.59 9.54
CA ASP A 38 -6.88 -11.72 10.90
C ASP A 38 -6.89 -10.39 11.64
N LEU A 39 -8.00 -9.68 11.50
CA LEU A 39 -8.22 -8.41 12.19
C LEU A 39 -9.50 -8.52 12.99
N SER A 40 -9.63 -7.71 14.03
CA SER A 40 -10.90 -7.71 14.76
C SER A 40 -11.92 -6.92 13.93
N PRO A 41 -13.18 -7.34 13.96
CA PRO A 41 -14.20 -6.58 13.25
C PRO A 41 -14.32 -5.15 13.75
N ALA A 42 -14.14 -4.93 15.05
CA ALA A 42 -14.20 -3.60 15.60
C ALA A 42 -13.11 -2.72 15.02
N TYR A 43 -11.90 -3.26 14.91
CA TYR A 43 -10.80 -2.48 14.34
C TYR A 43 -11.10 -2.11 12.89
N LEU A 44 -11.56 -3.08 12.10
CA LEU A 44 -11.86 -2.81 10.70
C LEU A 44 -12.97 -1.76 10.57
N SER A 45 -13.98 -1.85 11.42
CA SER A 45 -15.05 -0.88 11.41
C SER A 45 -14.53 0.52 11.72
N PHE A 46 -13.71 0.65 12.76
CA PHE A 46 -13.15 1.94 13.11
C PHE A 46 -12.23 2.46 12.02
N LEU A 47 -11.48 1.56 11.38
CA LEU A 47 -10.61 1.95 10.29
C LEU A 47 -11.42 2.55 9.14
N LEU A 48 -12.49 1.88 8.77
CA LEU A 48 -13.34 2.36 7.66
C LEU A 48 -14.03 3.67 8.00
N ASN A 49 -14.21 3.96 9.27
CA ASN A 49 -14.80 5.22 9.70
C ASN A 49 -13.77 6.31 9.95
N GLY A 50 -12.52 6.03 9.61
CA GLY A 50 -11.49 7.05 9.73
C GLY A 50 -11.03 7.29 11.16
N LYS A 51 -11.23 6.31 12.04
CA LYS A 51 -10.89 6.49 13.44
C LYS A 51 -9.64 5.74 13.89
N ARG A 52 -8.98 5.04 12.97
CA ARG A 52 -7.76 4.33 13.29
C ARG A 52 -6.73 4.61 12.23
N ASN A 53 -5.46 4.41 12.59
CA ASN A 53 -4.45 4.58 11.58
C ASN A 53 -4.33 3.31 10.75
N VAL A 54 -3.49 3.40 9.73
CA VAL A 54 -3.28 2.30 8.81
C VAL A 54 -2.74 1.09 9.56
N PRO A 55 -3.21 -0.11 9.24
CA PRO A 55 -2.69 -1.31 9.91
C PRO A 55 -1.25 -1.60 9.52
N SER A 56 -0.69 -2.62 10.13
CA SER A 56 0.69 -3.01 9.84
C SER A 56 0.82 -3.45 8.39
N ASN A 57 2.05 -3.50 7.91
CA ASN A 57 2.29 -3.94 6.54
C ASN A 57 1.77 -5.35 6.29
N ASP A 58 1.94 -6.24 7.26
CA ASP A 58 1.39 -7.58 7.14
C ASP A 58 -0.11 -7.56 6.99
N ALA A 59 -0.78 -6.73 7.79
CA ALA A 59 -2.23 -6.65 7.74
C ALA A 59 -2.69 -6.07 6.42
N ILE A 60 -1.96 -5.09 5.88
CA ILE A 60 -2.29 -4.53 4.58
C ILE A 60 -2.20 -5.61 3.51
N ALA A 61 -1.16 -6.43 3.56
CA ALA A 61 -0.99 -7.49 2.57
C ALA A 61 -2.14 -8.51 2.68
N ARG A 62 -2.53 -8.84 3.90
CA ARG A 62 -3.63 -9.78 4.09
C ARG A 62 -4.96 -9.21 3.59
N LEU A 63 -5.19 -7.92 3.86
CA LEU A 63 -6.41 -7.28 3.37
C LEU A 63 -6.45 -7.27 1.85
N ALA A 64 -5.32 -6.95 1.22
CA ALA A 64 -5.27 -6.93 -0.23
C ALA A 64 -5.64 -8.29 -0.80
N LYS A 65 -5.11 -9.34 -0.19
CA LYS A 65 -5.38 -10.68 -0.67
C LYS A 65 -6.85 -11.04 -0.50
N VAL A 66 -7.42 -10.72 0.64
CA VAL A 66 -8.82 -11.00 0.89
C VAL A 66 -9.72 -10.23 -0.07
N LEU A 67 -9.33 -9.00 -0.39
CA LEU A 67 -10.14 -8.14 -1.24
C LEU A 67 -9.84 -8.28 -2.73
N ASN A 68 -8.88 -9.14 -3.07
CA ASN A 68 -8.52 -9.37 -4.48
C ASN A 68 -7.98 -8.13 -5.17
N ILE A 69 -7.19 -7.35 -4.47
CA ILE A 69 -6.53 -6.21 -5.08
C ILE A 69 -5.04 -6.34 -4.82
N HIS A 70 -4.27 -5.58 -5.55
CA HIS A 70 -2.83 -5.63 -5.38
C HIS A 70 -2.44 -4.93 -4.09
N ALA A 71 -1.58 -5.57 -3.30
CA ALA A 71 -1.12 -4.97 -2.06
C ALA A 71 -0.46 -3.62 -2.32
N GLU A 72 0.18 -3.49 -3.46
CA GLU A 72 0.84 -2.24 -3.81
C GLU A 72 -0.13 -1.08 -3.84
N GLU A 73 -1.34 -1.31 -4.30
CA GLU A 73 -2.34 -0.26 -4.34
C GLU A 73 -2.66 0.23 -2.94
N LEU A 74 -2.79 -0.69 -2.01
CA LEU A 74 -3.06 -0.32 -0.63
C LEU A 74 -1.88 0.38 0.02
N PHE A 75 -0.66 -0.10 -0.26
CA PHE A 75 0.52 0.56 0.29
C PHE A 75 0.63 1.99 -0.22
N GLN A 76 0.37 2.20 -1.49
CA GLN A 76 0.41 3.54 -2.06
C GLN A 76 -0.67 4.43 -1.46
N ALA A 77 -1.86 3.89 -1.29
CA ALA A 77 -2.94 4.67 -0.71
C ALA A 77 -2.65 5.04 0.74
N ALA A 78 -1.92 4.20 1.42
CA ALA A 78 -1.53 4.45 2.80
C ALA A 78 -0.32 5.38 2.90
N ALA A 79 0.28 5.70 1.76
CA ALA A 79 1.53 6.48 1.72
C ALA A 79 2.59 5.78 2.55
N ARG A 80 2.62 4.45 2.45
CA ARG A 80 3.57 3.65 3.22
C ARG A 80 4.27 2.67 2.29
N PRO A 81 5.58 2.66 2.26
CA PRO A 81 6.31 1.69 1.44
C PRO A 81 6.23 0.30 2.07
N ASP A 82 6.28 -0.72 1.23
CA ASP A 82 6.32 -2.08 1.75
C ASP A 82 7.74 -2.40 2.25
N ASP A 83 7.92 -3.61 2.73
CA ASP A 83 9.19 -3.99 3.33
C ASP A 83 10.36 -3.93 2.37
N GLN A 84 10.13 -4.28 1.12
CA GLN A 84 11.21 -4.22 0.14
C GLN A 84 11.63 -2.79 -0.14
N ALA A 85 10.67 -1.88 -0.19
CA ALA A 85 10.98 -0.48 -0.40
C ALA A 85 11.73 0.08 0.81
N LEU A 86 11.34 -0.34 2.01
CA LEU A 86 12.03 0.12 3.20
C LEU A 86 13.47 -0.36 3.19
N GLU A 87 13.69 -1.57 2.71
CA GLU A 87 15.04 -2.10 2.63
C GLU A 87 15.89 -1.26 1.68
N PHE A 88 15.28 -0.87 0.56
CA PHE A 88 15.98 -0.01 -0.38
C PHE A 88 16.37 1.31 0.28
N PHE A 89 15.44 1.90 1.05
CA PHE A 89 15.71 3.18 1.68
C PHE A 89 16.88 3.13 2.65
N ARG A 90 17.24 1.98 3.13
CA ARG A 90 18.35 1.85 4.05
C ARG A 90 19.71 1.86 3.36
N LYS A 91 19.72 1.70 2.06
CA LYS A 91 20.98 1.70 1.33
C LYS A 91 21.55 3.10 1.27
N GLU A 92 22.85 3.18 1.36
CA GLU A 92 23.53 4.45 1.30
C GLU A 92 23.24 5.20 0.03
N GLU A 93 23.15 4.47 -1.05
CA GLU A 93 22.93 5.07 -2.37
C GLU A 93 21.53 5.60 -2.57
N ALA A 94 20.61 5.21 -1.70
CA ALA A 94 19.21 5.58 -1.90
C ALA A 94 18.96 7.08 -1.79
N GLY A 95 19.68 7.75 -0.89
CA GLY A 95 19.47 9.19 -0.70
C GLY A 95 19.59 10.01 -1.97
N PRO A 96 20.73 9.91 -2.66
CA PRO A 96 20.88 10.65 -3.90
C PRO A 96 19.85 10.28 -4.96
N ILE A 97 19.52 8.98 -5.05
CA ILE A 97 18.54 8.54 -6.02
C ILE A 97 17.17 9.12 -5.72
N LEU A 98 16.78 9.11 -4.44
CA LEU A 98 15.49 9.65 -4.06
C LEU A 98 15.41 11.15 -4.32
N ARG A 99 16.51 11.86 -4.09
CA ARG A 99 16.52 13.27 -4.36
C ARG A 99 16.34 13.55 -5.85
N SER A 100 16.99 12.74 -6.68
CA SER A 100 16.84 12.89 -8.11
C SER A 100 15.41 12.62 -8.54
N LEU A 101 14.82 11.59 -7.96
CA LEU A 101 13.44 11.25 -8.31
C LEU A 101 12.46 12.35 -7.89
N ALA A 102 12.77 13.06 -6.83
CA ALA A 102 11.89 14.12 -6.38
C ALA A 102 11.75 15.23 -7.42
N ASP A 103 12.75 15.37 -8.28
CA ASP A 103 12.71 16.37 -9.33
C ASP A 103 12.03 15.90 -10.60
N VAL A 104 11.64 14.65 -10.65
CA VAL A 104 11.00 14.12 -11.86
C VAL A 104 9.52 14.47 -11.86
N PRO A 105 9.00 15.09 -12.93
CA PRO A 105 7.58 15.39 -12.98
C PRO A 105 6.77 14.11 -12.94
N ALA A 106 5.60 14.19 -12.35
CA ALA A 106 4.74 13.02 -12.26
C ALA A 106 4.46 12.40 -13.61
N SER A 107 4.35 13.24 -14.64
CA SER A 107 4.06 12.73 -15.97
C SER A 107 5.16 11.85 -16.54
N LYS A 108 6.36 11.93 -15.97
CA LYS A 108 7.48 11.13 -16.46
C LYS A 108 7.77 9.91 -15.60
N LEU A 109 7.04 9.74 -14.53
CA LEU A 109 7.32 8.62 -13.62
C LEU A 109 7.15 7.27 -14.29
N GLY A 110 6.22 7.18 -15.22
CA GLY A 110 6.03 5.93 -15.95
C GLY A 110 7.26 5.54 -16.74
N ALA A 111 7.89 6.52 -17.37
CA ALA A 111 9.10 6.26 -18.14
C ALA A 111 10.24 5.86 -17.23
N VAL A 112 10.34 6.49 -16.07
CA VAL A 112 11.36 6.11 -15.10
C VAL A 112 11.14 4.68 -14.64
N HIS A 113 9.90 4.33 -14.38
CA HIS A 113 9.58 2.98 -13.94
C HIS A 113 10.00 1.95 -14.99
N LYS A 114 9.74 2.24 -16.25
CA LYS A 114 10.14 1.32 -17.30
C LYS A 114 11.64 1.15 -17.38
N LEU A 115 12.36 2.25 -17.18
CA LEU A 115 13.79 2.18 -17.19
C LEU A 115 14.28 1.29 -16.05
N ILE A 116 13.73 1.47 -14.88
CA ILE A 116 14.10 0.65 -13.73
C ILE A 116 13.80 -0.81 -13.99
N GLU A 117 12.66 -1.09 -14.60
CA GLU A 117 12.28 -2.46 -14.91
C GLU A 117 13.30 -3.14 -15.81
N ARG A 118 13.90 -2.40 -16.71
CA ARG A 118 14.91 -2.96 -17.58
C ARG A 118 16.04 -3.55 -16.78
N PHE A 119 16.47 -2.88 -15.74
CA PHE A 119 17.56 -3.38 -14.93
C PHE A 119 17.15 -4.57 -14.07
N THR A 120 15.97 -4.49 -13.47
CA THR A 120 15.55 -5.58 -12.61
C THR A 120 15.12 -6.80 -13.38
N ARG A 121 14.42 -6.59 -14.50
CA ARG A 121 13.94 -7.66 -15.28
C ARG A 121 15.02 -8.44 -15.93
N LYS A 122 16.10 -7.81 -16.29
CA LYS A 122 17.19 -8.50 -16.84
C LYS A 122 17.67 -9.54 -15.88
N GLY A 123 17.84 -9.20 -14.62
CA GLY A 123 18.24 -10.16 -13.64
C GLY A 123 17.22 -11.25 -13.50
N ARG A 124 15.98 -10.91 -13.52
CA ARG A 124 14.94 -11.87 -13.38
C ARG A 124 14.87 -12.77 -14.55
N SER A 125 15.01 -12.26 -15.72
CA SER A 125 15.00 -13.06 -16.91
C SER A 125 16.06 -14.08 -16.89
N LYS A 126 17.21 -13.75 -16.39
CA LYS A 126 18.24 -14.68 -16.35
C LYS A 126 17.96 -15.75 -15.40
N ALA A 127 17.19 -15.51 -14.42
CA ALA A 127 16.85 -16.47 -13.44
C ALA A 127 16.01 -17.58 -14.01
N LYS A 128 15.47 -17.41 -15.19
CA LYS A 128 14.72 -18.45 -15.75
C LYS A 128 15.52 -19.48 -16.34
#